data_c6e897e1b2d6918f14a805f7f28c58b0
#
_entry.id   c6e897e1b2d6918f14a805f7f28c58b0
#
_cell.length_a   1.000
_cell.length_b   1.000
_cell.length_c   1.000
_cell.angle_alpha   90.00
_cell.angle_beta   90.00
_cell.angle_gamma   90.00
#
_symmetry.space_group_name_H-M   'P 1'
#
loop_
_entity.id
_entity.type
_entity.pdbx_description
1 polymer ?
#
loop_
_entity_poly.entity_id
_entity_poly.type
_entity_poly.pdbx_seq_one_letter_code
_entity_poly.pdbx_strand_id
1 'polypeptide(L)' 'MKRRDLIRLVENNGCILVRHGARHDWYQNPQTGVCQPIPRHREIKEALAKHIIKMLKD' A
#
# COMPACT_ATOMS: atom_id res chain seq x y z
N MET A 1 10.74 4.14 5.13
CA MET A 1 10.06 4.84 4.00
C MET A 1 8.91 5.66 4.54
N LYS A 2 8.75 6.86 4.07
CA LYS A 2 7.60 7.68 4.47
C LYS A 2 6.33 7.12 3.86
N ARG A 3 5.25 7.12 4.65
CA ARG A 3 3.96 6.60 4.20
C ARG A 3 3.50 7.27 2.90
N ARG A 4 3.64 8.59 2.81
CA ARG A 4 3.21 9.33 1.60
C ARG A 4 3.96 8.86 0.34
N ASP A 5 5.24 8.49 0.49
CA ASP A 5 6.03 8.01 -0.63
C ASP A 5 5.60 6.61 -1.04
N LEU A 6 5.28 5.76 -0.05
CA LEU A 6 4.75 4.42 -0.32
C LEU A 6 3.41 4.50 -1.04
N ILE A 7 2.50 5.36 -0.56
CA ILE A 7 1.19 5.56 -1.19
C ILE A 7 1.36 6.01 -2.64
N ARG A 8 2.23 6.99 -2.86
CA ARG A 8 2.50 7.50 -4.22
C ARG A 8 3.00 6.38 -5.13
N LEU A 9 3.89 5.55 -4.61
CA LEU A 9 4.47 4.46 -5.38
C LEU A 9 3.41 3.42 -5.76
N VAL A 10 2.57 2.99 -4.82
CA VAL A 10 1.54 2.00 -5.13
C VAL A 10 0.47 2.59 -6.05
N GLU A 11 0.13 3.87 -5.90
CA GLU A 11 -0.81 4.54 -6.82
C GLU A 11 -0.24 4.64 -8.23
N ASN A 12 1.06 4.93 -8.36
CA ASN A 12 1.72 4.94 -9.67
C ASN A 12 1.71 3.56 -10.33
N ASN A 13 1.64 2.51 -9.53
CA ASN A 13 1.51 1.13 -10.05
C ASN A 13 0.05 0.75 -10.34
N GLY A 14 -0.87 1.69 -10.27
CA GLY A 14 -2.28 1.47 -10.58
C GLY A 14 -3.13 1.00 -9.41
N CYS A 15 -2.58 0.98 -8.21
CA CYS A 15 -3.34 0.55 -7.03
C CYS A 15 -4.29 1.63 -6.56
N ILE A 16 -5.41 1.21 -5.98
CA ILE A 16 -6.48 2.10 -5.53
C ILE A 16 -6.82 1.81 -4.08
N LEU A 17 -7.27 2.85 -3.38
CA LEU A 17 -7.80 2.71 -2.02
C LEU A 17 -9.17 2.06 -2.11
N VAL A 18 -9.33 0.89 -1.48
CA VAL A 18 -10.60 0.16 -1.49
C VAL A 18 -11.30 0.18 -0.14
N ARG A 19 -10.59 0.44 0.94
CA ARG A 19 -11.18 0.48 2.26
C ARG A 19 -10.38 1.37 3.20
N HIS A 20 -11.07 2.26 3.90
CA HIS A 20 -10.51 3.07 4.97
C HIS A 20 -10.85 2.39 6.29
N GLY A 21 -9.96 1.52 6.78
CA GLY A 21 -10.18 0.79 8.03
C GLY A 21 -9.82 1.61 9.27
N ALA A 22 -10.00 1.00 10.44
CA ALA A 22 -9.78 1.69 11.72
C ALA A 22 -8.32 2.14 11.90
N ARG A 23 -7.36 1.31 11.49
CA ARG A 23 -5.92 1.58 11.67
C ARG A 23 -5.12 1.49 10.38
N HIS A 24 -5.73 0.97 9.32
CA HIS A 24 -5.07 0.72 8.06
C HIS A 24 -5.95 1.16 6.91
N ASP A 25 -5.32 1.67 5.87
CA ASP A 25 -5.97 1.88 4.60
C ASP A 25 -5.61 0.71 3.69
N TRP A 26 -6.62 0.07 3.10
CA TRP A 26 -6.44 -1.09 2.23
C TRP A 26 -6.34 -0.64 0.78
N TYR A 27 -5.24 -1.00 0.15
CA TYR A 27 -5.01 -0.72 -1.27
C TYR A 27 -5.08 -2.01 -2.06
N GLN A 28 -5.59 -1.93 -3.26
CA GLN A 28 -5.74 -3.06 -4.15
C GLN A 28 -5.10 -2.76 -5.50
N ASN A 29 -4.40 -3.76 -6.04
CA ASN A 29 -4.05 -3.76 -7.45
C ASN A 29 -5.24 -4.36 -8.22
N PRO A 30 -5.99 -3.56 -9.01
CA PRO A 30 -7.19 -4.07 -9.67
C PRO A 30 -6.89 -5.12 -10.73
N GLN A 31 -5.66 -5.18 -11.26
CA GLN A 31 -5.29 -6.18 -12.26
C GLN A 31 -5.09 -7.56 -11.65
N THR A 32 -4.57 -7.63 -10.42
CA THR A 32 -4.31 -8.91 -9.75
C THR A 32 -5.37 -9.26 -8.72
N GLY A 33 -6.12 -8.27 -8.23
CA GLY A 33 -7.05 -8.43 -7.13
C GLY A 33 -6.41 -8.47 -5.75
N VAL A 34 -5.08 -8.40 -5.67
CA VAL A 34 -4.38 -8.47 -4.40
C VAL A 34 -4.58 -7.18 -3.61
N CYS A 35 -4.94 -7.31 -2.33
CA CYS A 35 -5.10 -6.19 -1.41
C CYS A 35 -4.03 -6.25 -0.33
N GLN A 36 -3.56 -5.09 0.12
CA GLN A 36 -2.63 -5.00 1.22
C GLN A 36 -3.00 -3.84 2.14
N PRO A 37 -2.92 -4.03 3.47
CA PRO A 37 -3.16 -2.95 4.42
C PRO A 37 -1.92 -2.08 4.55
N ILE A 38 -2.10 -0.77 4.49
CA ILE A 38 -1.03 0.19 4.73
C ILE A 38 -1.32 0.91 6.04
N PRO A 39 -0.44 0.81 7.05
CA PRO A 39 -0.65 1.49 8.33
C PRO A 39 -0.69 2.99 8.15
N ARG A 40 -1.45 3.67 9.01
CA ARG A 40 -1.49 5.14 9.00
C ARG A 40 -0.39 5.77 9.84
N HIS A 41 0.74 5.07 9.99
CA HIS A 41 1.94 5.63 10.61
C HIS A 41 2.69 6.48 9.59
N ARG A 42 3.24 7.58 10.05
CA ARG A 42 3.99 8.51 9.21
C ARG A 42 5.21 7.86 8.55
N GLU A 43 5.88 6.99 9.31
CA GLU A 43 7.02 6.20 8.84
C GLU A 43 6.65 4.74 8.78
N ILE A 44 6.93 4.10 7.66
CA ILE A 44 6.72 2.67 7.46
C ILE A 44 8.09 1.99 7.47
N LYS A 45 8.22 0.93 8.27
CA LYS A 45 9.47 0.16 8.30
C LYS A 45 9.82 -0.36 6.92
N GLU A 46 11.09 -0.30 6.55
CA GLU A 46 11.55 -0.69 5.22
C GLU A 46 11.10 -2.10 4.82
N ALA A 47 11.22 -3.06 5.73
CA ALA A 47 10.83 -4.44 5.44
C ALA A 47 9.35 -4.55 5.10
N LEU A 48 8.50 -3.83 5.85
CA LEU A 48 7.06 -3.81 5.59
C LEU A 48 6.76 -3.09 4.27
N ALA A 49 7.39 -1.96 4.02
CA ALA A 49 7.20 -1.21 2.77
C ALA A 49 7.55 -2.06 1.56
N LYS A 50 8.69 -2.75 1.62
CA LYS A 50 9.12 -3.65 0.54
C LYS A 50 8.14 -4.79 0.32
N HIS A 51 7.61 -5.35 1.41
CA HIS A 51 6.61 -6.42 1.33
C HIS A 51 5.34 -5.92 0.63
N ILE A 52 4.83 -4.75 1.04
CA ILE A 52 3.63 -4.16 0.46
C ILE A 52 3.84 -3.92 -1.03
N ILE A 53 4.97 -3.32 -1.40
CA ILE A 53 5.29 -3.05 -2.81
C ILE A 53 5.32 -4.35 -3.61
N LYS A 54 5.99 -5.37 -3.08
CA LYS A 54 6.10 -6.68 -3.72
C LYS A 54 4.73 -7.31 -3.95
N MET A 55 3.87 -7.28 -2.93
CA MET A 55 2.55 -7.91 -3.01
C MET A 55 1.61 -7.17 -3.95
N LEU A 56 1.74 -5.85 -4.08
CA LEU A 56 0.87 -5.04 -4.92
C LEU A 56 1.40 -4.84 -6.35
N LYS A 57 2.59 -5.34 -6.65
CA LYS A 57 3.10 -5.31 -8.04
C LYS A 57 2.38 -6.35 -8.91
N ASP A 58 2.32 -6.05 -10.18
CA ASP A 58 1.85 -7.00 -11.19
C ASP A 58 2.84 -8.14 -11.39
#